data_8ba0531207bade716fb283491d525552
#
_entry.id   8ba0531207bade716fb283491d525552
#
_cell.length_a   1.000
_cell.length_b   1.000
_cell.length_c   1.000
_cell.angle_alpha   90.00
_cell.angle_beta   90.00
_cell.angle_gamma   90.00
#
_symmetry.space_group_name_H-M   'P 1'
#
loop_
_entity.id
_entity.type
_entity.pdbx_description
1 polymer ?
#
loop_
_entity_poly.entity_id
_entity_poly.type
_entity_poly.pdbx_seq_one_letter_code
_entity_poly.pdbx_strand_id
1 'polypeptide(L)'
;MLGGLPDGVLLTIGLVLLVLGGELVVQGSIRIAGLLGMPSFLVGFTLVAIGTSLPELGVILNAINRGSPEAVDLAVGGVIGSNIANVMLVLAIAMLIGAASQPDKDLKQDALMLLAATAFVVLSVIIGKFPVWLGVLSIIWMGGYYAYIFRTCLLYTS
;
A
#
# COMPACT_ATOMS: atom_id res chain seq x y z
N MET A 1 10.73 -4.18 -27.64
CA MET A 1 9.63 -4.05 -28.61
C MET A 1 8.67 -2.88 -28.39
N LEU A 2 8.69 -2.20 -27.25
CA LEU A 2 7.79 -1.04 -26.98
C LEU A 2 8.44 0.34 -27.22
N GLY A 3 9.70 0.39 -27.63
CA GLY A 3 10.49 1.65 -27.76
C GLY A 3 10.17 2.54 -28.95
N GLY A 4 9.10 2.26 -29.72
CA GLY A 4 8.68 3.09 -30.85
C GLY A 4 7.29 3.72 -30.69
N LEU A 5 6.62 3.49 -29.56
CA LEU A 5 5.30 4.08 -29.30
C LEU A 5 5.45 5.45 -28.61
N PRO A 6 4.62 6.43 -28.95
CA PRO A 6 4.57 7.72 -28.24
C PRO A 6 4.31 7.53 -26.75
N ASP A 7 4.96 8.34 -25.91
CA ASP A 7 4.84 8.26 -24.44
C ASP A 7 3.38 8.30 -23.94
N GLY A 8 2.52 9.08 -24.60
CA GLY A 8 1.09 9.12 -24.28
C GLY A 8 0.36 7.80 -24.52
N VAL A 9 0.75 7.03 -25.54
CA VAL A 9 0.18 5.70 -25.79
C VAL A 9 0.65 4.70 -24.74
N LEU A 10 1.94 4.74 -24.39
CA LEU A 10 2.50 3.90 -23.34
C LEU A 10 1.84 4.17 -21.98
N LEU A 11 1.64 5.44 -21.65
CA LEU A 11 0.93 5.86 -20.44
C LEU A 11 -0.50 5.34 -20.40
N THR A 12 -1.23 5.50 -21.50
CA THR A 12 -2.63 5.05 -21.60
C THR A 12 -2.73 3.54 -21.46
N ILE A 13 -1.87 2.78 -22.14
CA ILE A 13 -1.82 1.32 -22.02
C ILE A 13 -1.50 0.93 -20.56
N GLY A 14 -0.51 1.59 -19.95
CA GLY A 14 -0.12 1.33 -18.55
C GLY A 14 -1.27 1.56 -17.57
N LEU A 15 -2.02 2.66 -17.74
CA LEU A 15 -3.20 2.97 -16.91
C LEU A 15 -4.31 1.91 -17.09
N VAL A 16 -4.60 1.52 -18.33
CA VAL A 16 -5.61 0.48 -18.60
C VAL A 16 -5.20 -0.86 -17.96
N LEU A 17 -3.94 -1.26 -18.12
CA LEU A 17 -3.42 -2.49 -17.52
C LEU A 17 -3.44 -2.42 -15.98
N LEU A 18 -3.16 -1.26 -15.41
CA LEU A 18 -3.23 -1.05 -13.96
C LEU A 18 -4.67 -1.24 -13.43
N VAL A 19 -5.66 -0.64 -14.09
CA VAL A 19 -7.07 -0.78 -13.70
C VAL A 19 -7.54 -2.22 -13.84
N LEU A 20 -7.26 -2.88 -14.97
CA LEU A 20 -7.63 -4.27 -15.20
C LEU A 20 -6.92 -5.21 -14.21
N GLY A 21 -5.64 -4.99 -13.96
CA GLY A 21 -4.87 -5.76 -12.99
C GLY A 21 -5.41 -5.58 -11.57
N GLY A 22 -5.75 -4.36 -11.17
CA GLY A 22 -6.36 -4.07 -9.88
C GLY A 22 -7.70 -4.81 -9.71
N GLU A 23 -8.57 -4.78 -10.71
CA GLU A 23 -9.83 -5.51 -10.69
C GLU A 23 -9.64 -7.03 -10.55
N LEU A 24 -8.70 -7.60 -11.28
CA LEU A 24 -8.37 -9.04 -11.17
C LEU A 24 -7.84 -9.41 -9.78
N VAL A 25 -7.02 -8.55 -9.17
CA VAL A 25 -6.51 -8.76 -7.81
C VAL A 25 -7.66 -8.73 -6.81
N VAL A 26 -8.56 -7.74 -6.88
CA VAL A 26 -9.71 -7.64 -5.97
C VAL A 26 -10.62 -8.86 -6.11
N GLN A 27 -11.03 -9.22 -7.32
CA GLN A 27 -11.90 -10.38 -7.55
C GLN A 27 -11.24 -11.70 -7.15
N GLY A 28 -9.95 -11.87 -7.44
CA GLY A 28 -9.18 -13.04 -7.03
C GLY A 28 -9.10 -13.15 -5.50
N SER A 29 -8.88 -12.04 -4.82
CA SER A 29 -8.80 -11.97 -3.36
C SER A 29 -10.13 -12.35 -2.70
N ILE A 30 -11.26 -11.85 -3.23
CA ILE A 30 -12.60 -12.20 -2.72
C ILE A 30 -12.88 -13.72 -2.90
N ARG A 31 -12.48 -14.29 -4.04
CA ARG A 31 -12.66 -15.74 -4.27
C ARG A 31 -11.81 -16.57 -3.31
N ILE A 32 -10.55 -16.19 -3.10
CA ILE A 32 -9.66 -16.86 -2.13
C ILE A 32 -10.24 -16.77 -0.72
N ALA A 33 -10.74 -15.59 -0.31
CA ALA A 33 -11.42 -15.43 0.97
C ALA A 33 -12.56 -16.42 1.16
N GLY A 34 -13.43 -16.52 0.14
CA GLY A 34 -14.55 -17.46 0.15
C GLY A 34 -14.13 -18.93 0.24
N LEU A 35 -13.07 -19.33 -0.47
CA LEU A 35 -12.54 -20.69 -0.44
C LEU A 35 -11.90 -21.07 0.90
N LEU A 36 -11.24 -20.11 1.55
CA LEU A 36 -10.56 -20.29 2.83
C LEU A 36 -11.46 -20.04 4.04
N GLY A 37 -12.73 -19.63 3.84
CA GLY A 37 -13.64 -19.24 4.93
C GLY A 37 -13.15 -18.03 5.71
N MET A 38 -12.31 -17.17 5.10
CA MET A 38 -11.74 -16.00 5.74
C MET A 38 -12.65 -14.78 5.55
N PRO A 39 -12.70 -13.85 6.56
CA PRO A 39 -13.41 -12.59 6.38
C PRO A 39 -12.86 -11.82 5.17
N SER A 40 -13.76 -11.29 4.33
CA SER A 40 -13.37 -10.50 3.14
C SER A 40 -12.52 -9.27 3.50
N PHE A 41 -12.75 -8.68 4.68
CA PHE A 41 -11.92 -7.61 5.23
C PHE A 41 -10.44 -8.01 5.33
N LEU A 42 -10.14 -9.19 5.86
CA LEU A 42 -8.76 -9.65 6.08
C LEU A 42 -8.01 -9.84 4.76
N VAL A 43 -8.70 -10.33 3.74
CA VAL A 43 -8.14 -10.51 2.41
C VAL A 43 -7.94 -9.16 1.71
N GLY A 44 -8.90 -8.25 1.81
CA GLY A 44 -8.75 -6.87 1.30
C GLY A 44 -7.58 -6.15 1.97
N PHE A 45 -7.51 -6.22 3.30
CA PHE A 45 -6.46 -5.58 4.08
C PHE A 45 -5.07 -6.14 3.79
N THR A 46 -4.92 -7.44 3.51
CA THR A 46 -3.61 -8.05 3.26
C THR A 46 -3.27 -8.12 1.77
N LEU A 47 -4.02 -8.89 0.99
CA LEU A 47 -3.68 -9.17 -0.41
C LEU A 47 -3.84 -7.93 -1.31
N VAL A 48 -4.93 -7.16 -1.13
CA VAL A 48 -5.14 -5.96 -1.93
C VAL A 48 -4.14 -4.88 -1.55
N ALA A 49 -3.91 -4.65 -0.24
CA ALA A 49 -2.95 -3.65 0.21
C ALA A 49 -1.52 -3.96 -0.26
N ILE A 50 -1.07 -5.21 -0.17
CA ILE A 50 0.23 -5.62 -0.71
C ILE A 50 0.25 -5.49 -2.23
N GLY A 51 -0.79 -5.99 -2.92
CA GLY A 51 -0.86 -5.97 -4.38
C GLY A 51 -0.83 -4.56 -4.98
N THR A 52 -1.49 -3.61 -4.34
CA THR A 52 -1.49 -2.20 -4.79
C THR A 52 -0.16 -1.50 -4.55
N SER A 53 0.67 -1.98 -3.63
CA SER A 53 2.01 -1.43 -3.35
C SER A 53 3.14 -2.11 -4.14
N LEU A 54 2.85 -3.15 -4.93
CA LEU A 54 3.87 -3.80 -5.78
C LEU A 54 4.46 -2.88 -6.86
N PRO A 55 3.69 -1.99 -7.52
CA PRO A 55 4.26 -1.03 -8.47
C PRO A 55 5.29 -0.12 -7.83
N GLU A 56 5.02 0.42 -6.65
CA GLU A 56 5.96 1.27 -5.90
C GLU A 56 7.23 0.51 -5.54
N LEU A 57 7.10 -0.74 -5.10
CA LEU A 57 8.25 -1.60 -4.83
C LEU A 57 9.09 -1.83 -6.10
N GLY A 58 8.43 -2.04 -7.25
CA GLY A 58 9.11 -2.19 -8.54
C GLY A 58 9.90 -0.94 -8.93
N VAL A 59 9.35 0.26 -8.72
CA VAL A 59 10.05 1.54 -8.95
C VAL A 59 11.26 1.67 -8.04
N ILE A 60 11.12 1.36 -6.74
CA ILE A 60 12.24 1.42 -5.78
C ILE A 60 13.37 0.47 -6.19
N LEU A 61 13.05 -0.79 -6.50
CA LEU A 61 14.05 -1.77 -6.92
C LEU A 61 14.78 -1.35 -8.18
N ASN A 62 14.07 -0.77 -9.15
CA ASN A 62 14.67 -0.22 -10.36
C ASN A 62 15.59 0.98 -10.07
N ALA A 63 15.16 1.87 -9.17
CA ALA A 63 15.94 3.03 -8.74
C ALA A 63 17.25 2.61 -8.07
N ILE A 64 17.21 1.63 -7.18
CA ILE A 64 18.39 1.06 -6.51
C ILE A 64 19.34 0.44 -7.55
N ASN A 65 18.82 -0.32 -8.52
CA ASN A 65 19.62 -0.94 -9.57
C ASN A 65 20.29 0.10 -10.49
N ARG A 66 19.66 1.25 -10.71
CA ARG A 66 20.26 2.35 -11.48
C ARG A 66 21.37 3.07 -10.73
N GLY A 67 21.33 3.07 -9.39
CA GLY A 67 22.34 3.65 -8.53
C GLY A 67 22.48 5.18 -8.64
N SER A 68 21.52 5.88 -9.28
CA SER A 68 21.56 7.34 -9.36
C SER A 68 20.78 7.97 -8.22
N PRO A 69 21.30 9.03 -7.58
CA PRO A 69 20.60 9.74 -6.50
C PRO A 69 19.20 10.23 -6.93
N GLU A 70 19.08 10.75 -8.14
CA GLU A 70 17.82 11.27 -8.68
C GLU A 70 16.76 10.18 -8.83
N ALA A 71 17.17 8.96 -9.20
CA ALA A 71 16.24 7.83 -9.29
C ALA A 71 15.74 7.40 -7.90
N VAL A 72 16.61 7.47 -6.89
CA VAL A 72 16.24 7.16 -5.49
C VAL A 72 15.30 8.23 -4.95
N ASP A 73 15.58 9.51 -5.18
CA ASP A 73 14.73 10.63 -4.75
C ASP A 73 13.34 10.53 -5.38
N LEU A 74 13.26 10.19 -6.67
CA LEU A 74 12.00 9.97 -7.39
C LEU A 74 11.22 8.79 -6.77
N ALA A 75 11.89 7.70 -6.44
CA ALA A 75 11.26 6.53 -5.83
C ALA A 75 10.71 6.84 -4.43
N VAL A 76 11.50 7.51 -3.58
CA VAL A 76 11.06 7.95 -2.25
C VAL A 76 9.89 8.93 -2.34
N GLY A 77 9.98 9.93 -3.24
CA GLY A 77 8.90 10.86 -3.50
C GLY A 77 7.62 10.18 -3.97
N GLY A 78 7.73 9.14 -4.81
CA GLY A 78 6.62 8.33 -5.27
C GLY A 78 5.90 7.60 -4.13
N VAL A 79 6.65 6.99 -3.21
CA VAL A 79 6.08 6.31 -2.04
C VAL A 79 5.36 7.29 -1.10
N ILE A 80 5.97 8.42 -0.80
CA ILE A 80 5.35 9.45 0.03
C ILE A 80 4.11 10.01 -0.67
N GLY A 81 4.20 10.29 -1.97
CA GLY A 81 3.10 10.81 -2.78
C GLY A 81 1.91 9.86 -2.86
N SER A 82 2.15 8.54 -3.03
CA SER A 82 1.08 7.55 -3.04
C SER A 82 0.34 7.48 -1.70
N ASN A 83 1.05 7.57 -0.57
CA ASN A 83 0.43 7.63 0.75
C ASN A 83 -0.44 8.88 0.93
N ILE A 84 0.05 10.05 0.50
CA ILE A 84 -0.72 11.30 0.52
C ILE A 84 -1.97 11.16 -0.34
N ALA A 85 -1.84 10.63 -1.56
CA ALA A 85 -2.96 10.42 -2.47
C ALA A 85 -4.00 9.45 -1.87
N ASN A 86 -3.57 8.36 -1.22
CA ASN A 86 -4.48 7.42 -0.58
C ASN A 86 -5.29 8.07 0.55
N VAL A 87 -4.68 8.92 1.37
CA VAL A 87 -5.37 9.58 2.48
C VAL A 87 -6.22 10.76 1.98
N MET A 88 -5.69 11.62 1.11
CA MET A 88 -6.37 12.86 0.73
C MET A 88 -7.31 12.71 -0.45
N LEU A 89 -7.03 11.83 -1.40
CA LEU A 89 -7.86 11.66 -2.60
C LEU A 89 -8.77 10.44 -2.46
N VAL A 90 -8.20 9.26 -2.24
CA VAL A 90 -8.97 8.00 -2.25
C VAL A 90 -9.95 7.94 -1.09
N LEU A 91 -9.50 8.27 0.13
CA LEU A 91 -10.38 8.31 1.29
C LEU A 91 -11.45 9.40 1.16
N ALA A 92 -11.08 10.60 0.64
CA ALA A 92 -12.05 11.68 0.43
C ALA A 92 -13.15 11.27 -0.58
N ILE A 93 -12.78 10.64 -1.69
CA ILE A 93 -13.75 10.11 -2.66
C ILE A 93 -14.63 9.03 -2.02
N ALA A 94 -14.05 8.09 -1.27
CA ALA A 94 -14.79 7.05 -0.56
C ALA A 94 -15.82 7.63 0.42
N MET A 95 -15.47 8.72 1.13
CA MET A 95 -16.40 9.46 1.99
C MET A 95 -17.53 10.12 1.20
N LEU A 96 -17.21 10.77 0.06
CA LEU A 96 -18.18 11.46 -0.77
C LEU A 96 -19.24 10.52 -1.38
N ILE A 97 -18.84 9.31 -1.76
CA ILE A 97 -19.76 8.29 -2.28
C ILE A 97 -20.42 7.44 -1.18
N GLY A 98 -20.16 7.75 0.11
CA GLY A 98 -20.73 7.04 1.24
C GLY A 98 -20.14 5.65 1.51
N ALA A 99 -19.05 5.28 0.84
CA ALA A 99 -18.39 3.99 1.04
C ALA A 99 -17.67 3.89 2.41
N ALA A 100 -17.38 5.03 3.06
CA ALA A 100 -16.71 5.13 4.36
C ALA A 100 -17.65 5.68 5.45
N SER A 101 -18.89 5.24 5.49
CA SER A 101 -19.96 5.86 6.30
C SER A 101 -20.02 5.41 7.77
N GLN A 102 -19.30 4.37 8.17
CA GLN A 102 -19.33 3.87 9.56
C GLN A 102 -17.90 3.65 10.07
N PRO A 103 -17.44 4.43 11.07
CA PRO A 103 -16.18 4.14 11.75
C PRO A 103 -16.35 2.86 12.57
N ASP A 104 -15.55 1.85 12.26
CA ASP A 104 -15.47 0.62 13.05
C ASP A 104 -14.82 0.90 14.41
N LYS A 105 -15.06 0.04 15.39
CA LYS A 105 -14.54 0.20 16.76
C LYS A 105 -13.02 0.25 16.81
N ASP A 106 -12.36 -0.34 15.84
CA ASP A 106 -10.90 -0.45 15.76
C ASP A 106 -10.24 0.76 15.06
N LEU A 107 -11.03 1.70 14.52
CA LEU A 107 -10.51 2.89 13.82
C LEU A 107 -9.47 3.68 14.63
N LYS A 108 -9.63 3.77 15.96
CA LYS A 108 -8.66 4.46 16.82
C LYS A 108 -7.31 3.77 16.83
N GLN A 109 -7.28 2.45 16.83
CA GLN A 109 -6.06 1.65 16.82
C GLN A 109 -5.35 1.77 15.48
N ASP A 110 -6.09 1.65 14.38
CA ASP A 110 -5.56 1.83 13.04
C ASP A 110 -5.02 3.24 12.80
N ALA A 111 -5.77 4.26 13.25
CA ALA A 111 -5.31 5.65 13.20
C ALA A 111 -4.04 5.88 14.02
N LEU A 112 -3.92 5.28 15.21
CA LEU A 112 -2.73 5.38 16.04
C LEU A 112 -1.52 4.73 15.36
N MET A 113 -1.71 3.56 14.73
CA MET A 113 -0.67 2.86 13.98
C MET A 113 -0.22 3.67 12.76
N LEU A 114 -1.16 4.29 12.04
CA LEU A 114 -0.85 5.18 10.92
C LEU A 114 -0.07 6.41 11.37
N LEU A 115 -0.49 7.05 12.46
CA LEU A 115 0.23 8.20 13.03
C LEU A 115 1.63 7.83 13.48
N ALA A 116 1.80 6.68 14.13
CA ALA A 116 3.11 6.19 14.56
C ALA A 116 4.03 5.90 13.37
N ALA A 117 3.51 5.25 12.32
CA ALA A 117 4.27 5.01 11.08
C ALA A 117 4.66 6.32 10.39
N THR A 118 3.74 7.28 10.32
CA THR A 118 4.00 8.61 9.73
C THR A 118 5.06 9.37 10.54
N ALA A 119 4.94 9.39 11.87
CA ALA A 119 5.92 10.02 12.75
C ALA A 119 7.32 9.41 12.58
N PHE A 120 7.39 8.10 12.41
CA PHE A 120 8.64 7.39 12.16
C PHE A 120 9.29 7.82 10.83
N VAL A 121 8.51 7.93 9.76
CA VAL A 121 9.01 8.40 8.46
C VAL A 121 9.48 9.85 8.55
N VAL A 122 8.67 10.74 9.15
CA VAL A 122 9.02 12.16 9.34
C VAL A 122 10.30 12.31 10.16
N LEU A 123 10.44 11.57 11.24
CA LEU A 123 11.66 11.59 12.06
C LEU A 123 12.89 11.13 11.26
N SER A 124 12.75 10.11 10.44
CA SER A 124 13.83 9.61 9.58
C SER A 124 14.26 10.66 8.55
N VAL A 125 13.29 11.40 7.97
CA VAL A 125 13.56 12.51 7.03
C VAL A 125 14.29 13.65 7.75
N ILE A 126 13.86 14.02 8.95
CA ILE A 126 14.49 15.11 9.73
C ILE A 126 15.94 14.77 10.09
N ILE A 127 16.20 13.52 10.45
CA ILE A 127 17.56 13.03 10.77
C ILE A 127 18.42 12.97 9.50
N GLY A 128 17.82 12.96 8.31
CA GLY A 128 18.52 12.93 7.02
C GLY A 128 19.27 11.63 6.74
N LYS A 129 18.95 10.56 7.45
CA LYS A 129 19.56 9.23 7.30
C LYS A 129 18.50 8.16 7.42
N PHE A 130 18.51 7.22 6.47
CA PHE A 130 17.71 6.00 6.52
C PHE A 130 18.64 4.79 6.77
N PRO A 131 19.06 4.53 8.00
CA PRO A 131 19.91 3.38 8.28
C PRO A 131 19.13 2.08 8.06
N VAL A 132 19.80 1.07 7.56
CA VAL A 132 19.21 -0.24 7.22
C VAL A 132 18.45 -0.87 8.39
N TRP A 133 18.94 -0.70 9.62
CA TRP A 133 18.30 -1.25 10.82
C TRP A 133 16.90 -0.65 11.06
N LEU A 134 16.66 0.62 10.69
CA LEU A 134 15.34 1.24 10.74
C LEU A 134 14.36 0.58 9.76
N GLY A 135 14.83 0.26 8.55
CA GLY A 135 14.04 -0.49 7.56
C GLY A 135 13.66 -1.88 8.07
N VAL A 136 14.62 -2.59 8.65
CA VAL A 136 14.37 -3.92 9.26
C VAL A 136 13.35 -3.82 10.39
N LEU A 137 13.49 -2.83 11.27
CA LEU A 137 12.56 -2.59 12.37
C LEU A 137 11.14 -2.30 11.86
N SER A 138 11.01 -1.50 10.78
CA SER A 138 9.72 -1.20 10.16
C SER A 138 9.04 -2.45 9.59
N ILE A 139 9.80 -3.33 8.94
CA ILE A 139 9.28 -4.60 8.41
C ILE A 139 8.82 -5.51 9.55
N ILE A 140 9.60 -5.62 10.63
CA ILE A 140 9.23 -6.42 11.80
C ILE A 140 7.96 -5.87 12.45
N TRP A 141 7.86 -4.55 12.62
CA TRP A 141 6.68 -3.90 13.18
C TRP A 141 5.44 -4.11 12.31
N MET A 142 5.56 -3.92 10.99
CA MET A 142 4.48 -4.19 10.05
C MET A 142 4.03 -5.65 10.12
N GLY A 143 4.98 -6.60 10.09
CA GLY A 143 4.69 -8.04 10.22
C GLY A 143 3.98 -8.38 11.53
N GLY A 144 4.41 -7.79 12.64
CA GLY A 144 3.77 -7.93 13.95
C GLY A 144 2.34 -7.41 13.97
N TYR A 145 2.10 -6.24 13.35
CA TYR A 145 0.77 -5.65 13.23
C TYR A 145 -0.17 -6.51 12.38
N TYR A 146 0.29 -7.00 11.22
CA TYR A 146 -0.47 -7.94 10.40
C TYR A 146 -0.80 -9.23 11.15
N ALA A 147 0.17 -9.80 11.86
CA ALA A 147 -0.06 -11.01 12.67
C ALA A 147 -1.08 -10.78 13.79
N TYR A 148 -1.05 -9.60 14.42
CA TYR A 148 -2.03 -9.20 15.42
C TYR A 148 -3.45 -9.12 14.84
N ILE A 149 -3.64 -8.37 13.74
CA ILE A 149 -4.95 -8.26 13.07
C ILE A 149 -5.45 -9.64 12.63
N PHE A 150 -4.58 -10.45 12.04
CA PHE A 150 -4.93 -11.79 11.59
C PHE A 150 -5.48 -12.66 12.74
N ARG A 151 -4.80 -12.66 13.89
CA ARG A 151 -5.26 -13.39 15.09
C ARG A 151 -6.56 -12.86 15.62
N THR A 152 -6.72 -11.54 15.68
CA THR A 152 -7.93 -10.91 16.20
C THR A 152 -9.13 -11.22 15.30
N CYS A 153 -8.99 -11.09 13.99
CA CYS A 153 -10.07 -11.40 13.05
C CYS A 153 -10.47 -12.88 13.07
N LEU A 154 -9.54 -13.83 13.20
CA LEU A 154 -9.85 -15.24 13.30
C LEU A 154 -10.59 -15.60 14.59
N LEU A 155 -10.28 -14.94 15.72
CA LEU A 155 -10.96 -15.16 16.99
C LEU A 155 -12.40 -14.64 17.01
N TYR A 156 -12.72 -13.63 16.20
CA TYR A 156 -14.09 -13.08 16.10
C TYR A 156 -14.97 -13.84 15.10
N THR A 157 -14.43 -14.72 14.29
CA THR A 157 -15.16 -15.52 13.28
C THR A 157 -15.41 -16.98 13.70
N SER A 158 -14.89 -17.41 14.83
CA SER A 158 -15.18 -18.71 15.47
C SER A 158 -16.25 -18.58 16.53
#